data_93396938c9e10a2c3889db53089b4470
#
_entry.id   93396938c9e10a2c3889db53089b4470
#
_cell.length_a   1.000
_cell.length_b   1.000
_cell.length_c   1.000
_cell.angle_alpha   90.00
_cell.angle_beta   90.00
_cell.angle_gamma   90.00
#
_symmetry.space_group_name_H-M   'P 1'
#
loop_
_entity.id
_entity.type
_entity.pdbx_description
1 polymer ?
#
loop_
_entity_poly.entity_id
_entity_poly.type
_entity_poly.pdbx_seq_one_letter_code
_entity_poly.pdbx_strand_id
1 'polypeptide(L)'
;MLTNLIVDGNYILSRMVFALHKNNLLYGSLRISLDNTISTYKKMYPFKKIFLVSDSKEYSWRKKVYKSYKENRKKDSDIDWEFVHQCYSEFKKDLKNVRVLEEASIEGDDWIAYIIHKANEIGESNIIISNDYDIKQLLKWSIDPHYINIMTNETFNQTKIFFPENYQIFLNKLKSFNNDDIFSLNDNNDFINLLNNFSLKYTIESINPVHSLLLKIISGDKSDNIPSSYSVKKNGRNRGIGDKGAQSILESYVNEFGEISMDDPDLLINIADIICEKKKIGKSSIDGIVENLQLNLSIIDLRLHSFPENILSKINNKYKNV
;
A
#
# COMPACT_ATOMS: atom_id res chain seq x y z
N MET A 1 8.17 -22.88 -1.77
CA MET A 1 7.57 -22.02 -0.73
C MET A 1 6.11 -21.78 -1.06
N LEU A 2 5.21 -21.85 -0.09
CA LEU A 2 3.77 -21.68 -0.35
C LEU A 2 3.45 -20.18 -0.41
N THR A 3 2.87 -19.74 -1.52
CA THR A 3 2.66 -18.32 -1.80
C THR A 3 1.18 -17.98 -1.88
N ASN A 4 0.78 -16.89 -1.26
CA ASN A 4 -0.56 -16.35 -1.32
C ASN A 4 -0.66 -15.25 -2.38
N LEU A 5 -1.82 -15.09 -3.00
CA LEU A 5 -2.15 -13.94 -3.83
C LEU A 5 -3.10 -13.02 -3.06
N ILE A 6 -2.74 -11.76 -2.94
CA ILE A 6 -3.58 -10.71 -2.35
C ILE A 6 -3.91 -9.70 -3.44
N VAL A 7 -5.17 -9.56 -3.77
CA VAL A 7 -5.66 -8.62 -4.77
C VAL A 7 -6.37 -7.47 -4.09
N ASP A 8 -5.87 -6.27 -4.27
CA ASP A 8 -6.54 -5.05 -3.86
C ASP A 8 -7.76 -4.82 -4.78
N GLY A 9 -8.94 -5.08 -4.24
CA GLY A 9 -10.18 -5.03 -4.98
C GLY A 9 -10.59 -3.62 -5.38
N ASN A 10 -10.29 -2.62 -4.55
CA ASN A 10 -10.58 -1.22 -4.87
C ASN A 10 -9.72 -0.74 -6.02
N TYR A 11 -8.46 -1.14 -6.03
CA TYR A 11 -7.55 -0.82 -7.11
C TYR A 11 -8.00 -1.43 -8.45
N ILE A 12 -8.27 -2.74 -8.51
CA ILE A 12 -8.72 -3.37 -9.75
C ILE A 12 -10.05 -2.81 -10.23
N LEU A 13 -10.99 -2.53 -9.31
CA LEU A 13 -12.29 -1.94 -9.63
C LEU A 13 -12.12 -0.55 -10.24
N SER A 14 -11.42 0.36 -9.57
CA SER A 14 -11.19 1.73 -10.05
C SER A 14 -10.53 1.74 -11.42
N ARG A 15 -9.48 0.94 -11.59
CA ARG A 15 -8.79 0.81 -12.88
C ARG A 15 -9.72 0.38 -14.01
N MET A 16 -10.56 -0.63 -13.77
CA MET A 16 -11.51 -1.11 -14.79
C MET A 16 -12.58 -0.09 -15.09
N VAL A 17 -13.14 0.54 -14.05
CA VAL A 17 -14.18 1.55 -14.20
C VAL A 17 -13.69 2.71 -15.06
N PHE A 18 -12.54 3.30 -14.73
CA PHE A 18 -12.03 4.44 -15.50
C PHE A 18 -11.62 4.06 -16.93
N ALA A 19 -10.99 2.89 -17.11
CA ALA A 19 -10.62 2.41 -18.45
C ALA A 19 -11.83 2.14 -19.34
N LEU A 20 -12.89 1.52 -18.82
CA LEU A 20 -14.10 1.19 -19.56
C LEU A 20 -14.98 2.42 -19.78
N HIS A 21 -15.08 3.32 -18.78
CA HIS A 21 -15.84 4.57 -18.91
C HIS A 21 -15.27 5.44 -20.03
N LYS A 22 -13.94 5.62 -20.06
CA LYS A 22 -13.27 6.38 -21.14
C LYS A 22 -13.59 5.86 -22.54
N ASN A 23 -13.87 4.58 -22.68
CA ASN A 23 -14.18 3.92 -23.97
C ASN A 23 -15.68 3.67 -24.18
N ASN A 24 -16.56 4.20 -23.34
CA ASN A 24 -18.01 3.98 -23.33
C ASN A 24 -18.44 2.49 -23.25
N LEU A 25 -17.63 1.66 -22.55
CA LEU A 25 -17.85 0.22 -22.43
C LEU A 25 -18.26 -0.23 -21.00
N LEU A 26 -18.45 0.73 -20.08
CA LEU A 26 -18.62 0.45 -18.65
C LEU A 26 -19.76 -0.54 -18.38
N TYR A 27 -20.96 -0.26 -18.90
CA TYR A 27 -22.17 -1.05 -18.60
C TYR A 27 -22.14 -2.48 -19.17
N GLY A 28 -21.52 -2.67 -20.34
CA GLY A 28 -21.50 -3.98 -21.01
C GLY A 28 -20.31 -4.87 -20.64
N SER A 29 -19.24 -4.29 -20.08
CA SER A 29 -17.96 -4.99 -19.98
C SER A 29 -17.35 -5.05 -18.58
N LEU A 30 -17.87 -4.32 -17.59
CA LEU A 30 -17.24 -4.24 -16.26
C LEU A 30 -17.15 -5.62 -15.61
N ARG A 31 -18.25 -6.37 -15.56
CA ARG A 31 -18.30 -7.70 -14.97
C ARG A 31 -17.33 -8.66 -15.66
N ILE A 32 -17.38 -8.71 -16.98
CA ILE A 32 -16.51 -9.58 -17.77
C ILE A 32 -15.03 -9.24 -17.56
N SER A 33 -14.71 -7.96 -17.48
CA SER A 33 -13.33 -7.49 -17.26
C SER A 33 -12.81 -7.87 -15.88
N LEU A 34 -13.63 -7.78 -14.84
CA LEU A 34 -13.29 -8.23 -13.49
C LEU A 34 -13.07 -9.74 -13.44
N ASP A 35 -13.98 -10.54 -14.02
CA ASP A 35 -13.88 -11.99 -14.07
C ASP A 35 -12.61 -12.45 -14.83
N ASN A 36 -12.32 -11.83 -15.96
CA ASN A 36 -11.12 -12.10 -16.75
C ASN A 36 -9.84 -11.76 -16.01
N THR A 37 -9.84 -10.63 -15.28
CA THR A 37 -8.69 -10.17 -14.50
C THR A 37 -8.35 -11.18 -13.40
N ILE A 38 -9.33 -11.57 -12.58
CA ILE A 38 -9.10 -12.58 -11.52
C ILE A 38 -8.72 -13.94 -12.12
N SER A 39 -9.37 -14.35 -13.23
CA SER A 39 -9.02 -15.60 -13.92
C SER A 39 -7.58 -15.59 -14.43
N THR A 40 -7.10 -14.46 -14.93
CA THR A 40 -5.72 -14.28 -15.37
C THR A 40 -4.76 -14.43 -14.19
N TYR A 41 -5.02 -13.75 -13.08
CA TYR A 41 -4.17 -13.83 -11.90
C TYR A 41 -4.12 -15.25 -11.32
N LYS A 42 -5.26 -15.95 -11.24
CA LYS A 42 -5.30 -17.37 -10.80
C LYS A 42 -4.41 -18.29 -11.63
N LYS A 43 -4.24 -18.00 -12.91
CA LYS A 43 -3.45 -18.84 -13.85
C LYS A 43 -1.97 -18.50 -13.84
N MET A 44 -1.57 -17.41 -13.18
CA MET A 44 -0.17 -16.96 -13.17
C MET A 44 0.73 -17.91 -12.38
N TYR A 45 0.17 -18.50 -11.31
CA TYR A 45 0.92 -19.33 -10.37
C TYR A 45 -0.03 -20.20 -9.54
N PRO A 46 0.36 -21.40 -9.09
CA PRO A 46 -0.45 -22.23 -8.20
C PRO A 46 -0.44 -21.68 -6.77
N PHE A 47 -1.20 -20.61 -6.54
CA PHE A 47 -1.30 -19.98 -5.22
C PHE A 47 -1.92 -20.92 -4.20
N LYS A 48 -1.39 -20.90 -2.97
CA LYS A 48 -1.96 -21.62 -1.83
C LYS A 48 -3.32 -21.05 -1.44
N LYS A 49 -3.39 -19.72 -1.36
CA LYS A 49 -4.62 -18.98 -1.05
C LYS A 49 -4.70 -17.76 -1.94
N ILE A 50 -5.90 -17.39 -2.31
CA ILE A 50 -6.17 -16.16 -3.07
C ILE A 50 -7.14 -15.32 -2.25
N PHE A 51 -6.75 -14.08 -1.99
CA PHE A 51 -7.54 -13.10 -1.28
C PHE A 51 -7.95 -11.97 -2.22
N LEU A 52 -9.21 -11.56 -2.15
CA LEU A 52 -9.69 -10.30 -2.69
C LEU A 52 -10.07 -9.42 -1.49
N VAL A 53 -9.37 -8.34 -1.29
CA VAL A 53 -9.62 -7.42 -0.19
C VAL A 53 -10.33 -6.17 -0.69
N SER A 54 -11.22 -5.62 0.09
CA SER A 54 -11.99 -4.42 -0.31
C SER A 54 -12.28 -3.54 0.90
N ASP A 55 -12.38 -2.25 0.64
CA ASP A 55 -12.93 -1.31 1.62
C ASP A 55 -14.40 -1.65 1.89
N SER A 56 -14.82 -1.44 3.12
CA SER A 56 -16.23 -1.52 3.44
C SER A 56 -17.01 -0.31 2.91
N LYS A 57 -18.33 -0.46 2.83
CA LYS A 57 -19.23 0.67 2.53
C LYS A 57 -19.30 1.69 3.66
N GLU A 58 -18.97 1.26 4.87
CA GLU A 58 -18.95 2.11 6.05
C GLU A 58 -17.67 2.95 6.12
N TYR A 59 -17.74 4.02 6.89
CA TYR A 59 -16.57 4.87 7.11
C TYR A 59 -15.45 4.09 7.81
N SER A 60 -14.23 4.27 7.32
CA SER A 60 -13.01 3.74 7.94
C SER A 60 -12.91 4.11 9.43
N TRP A 61 -12.34 3.21 10.22
CA TRP A 61 -12.00 3.48 11.61
C TRP A 61 -11.11 4.72 11.78
N ARG A 62 -10.32 5.05 10.75
CA ARG A 62 -9.46 6.25 10.70
C ARG A 62 -10.25 7.55 10.84
N LYS A 63 -11.52 7.58 10.42
CA LYS A 63 -12.41 8.74 10.65
C LYS A 63 -12.75 8.98 12.11
N LYS A 64 -12.61 7.99 12.98
CA LYS A 64 -12.76 8.18 14.43
C LYS A 64 -11.52 8.85 15.02
N VAL A 65 -10.35 8.60 14.46
CA VAL A 65 -9.07 9.23 14.84
C VAL A 65 -9.00 10.64 14.26
N TYR A 66 -9.33 10.78 12.96
CA TYR A 66 -9.28 12.06 12.25
C TYR A 66 -10.55 12.24 11.41
N LYS A 67 -11.45 13.12 11.86
CA LYS A 67 -12.78 13.32 11.25
C LYS A 67 -12.73 13.68 9.77
N SER A 68 -11.74 14.47 9.35
CA SER A 68 -11.58 14.92 7.96
C SER A 68 -10.88 13.92 7.05
N TYR A 69 -10.56 12.72 7.53
CA TYR A 69 -9.94 11.67 6.73
C TYR A 69 -10.80 11.35 5.48
N LYS A 70 -10.19 11.42 4.29
CA LYS A 70 -10.83 11.17 2.98
C LYS A 70 -12.07 12.07 2.68
N GLU A 71 -12.25 13.21 3.38
CA GLU A 71 -13.42 14.08 3.20
C GLU A 71 -13.38 14.83 1.86
N ASN A 72 -12.19 15.08 1.34
CA ASN A 72 -11.97 15.78 0.06
C ASN A 72 -12.19 14.89 -1.18
N ARG A 73 -12.36 13.55 -1.02
CA ARG A 73 -12.59 12.65 -2.14
C ARG A 73 -13.94 12.90 -2.77
N LYS A 74 -13.94 13.37 -4.02
CA LYS A 74 -15.14 13.56 -4.84
C LYS A 74 -15.29 12.36 -5.77
N LYS A 75 -16.51 11.84 -5.86
CA LYS A 75 -16.85 10.86 -6.90
C LYS A 75 -17.01 11.60 -8.23
N ASP A 76 -16.52 10.99 -9.30
CA ASP A 76 -16.79 11.48 -10.65
C ASP A 76 -18.30 11.41 -10.91
N SER A 77 -18.91 12.54 -11.27
CA SER A 77 -20.36 12.67 -11.48
C SER A 77 -20.85 11.95 -12.73
N ASP A 78 -19.95 11.68 -13.67
CA ASP A 78 -20.29 11.09 -14.97
C ASP A 78 -20.32 9.56 -14.93
N ILE A 79 -19.90 8.98 -13.80
CA ILE A 79 -19.93 7.54 -13.57
C ILE A 79 -21.12 7.15 -12.69
N ASP A 80 -21.91 6.20 -13.15
CA ASP A 80 -22.97 5.57 -12.35
C ASP A 80 -22.34 4.63 -11.30
N TRP A 81 -22.02 5.21 -10.16
CA TRP A 81 -21.42 4.48 -9.05
C TRP A 81 -22.36 3.47 -8.39
N GLU A 82 -23.68 3.64 -8.52
CA GLU A 82 -24.64 2.67 -8.02
C GLU A 82 -24.55 1.37 -8.82
N PHE A 83 -24.59 1.46 -10.15
CA PHE A 83 -24.34 0.33 -11.04
C PHE A 83 -22.99 -0.33 -10.77
N VAL A 84 -21.91 0.47 -10.64
CA VAL A 84 -20.57 -0.06 -10.37
C VAL A 84 -20.53 -0.86 -9.08
N HIS A 85 -21.08 -0.34 -8.00
CA HIS A 85 -21.09 -1.00 -6.71
C HIS A 85 -21.97 -2.26 -6.70
N GLN A 86 -23.12 -2.24 -7.39
CA GLN A 86 -23.96 -3.42 -7.56
C GLN A 86 -23.22 -4.52 -8.31
N CYS A 87 -22.68 -4.20 -9.49
CA CYS A 87 -21.90 -5.12 -10.33
C CYS A 87 -20.73 -5.75 -9.55
N TYR A 88 -20.00 -4.92 -8.80
CA TYR A 88 -18.88 -5.39 -7.98
C TYR A 88 -19.32 -6.27 -6.81
N SER A 89 -20.46 -5.98 -6.19
CA SER A 89 -21.03 -6.81 -5.13
C SER A 89 -21.43 -8.19 -5.64
N GLU A 90 -22.07 -8.26 -6.81
CA GLU A 90 -22.42 -9.51 -7.48
C GLU A 90 -21.17 -10.30 -7.87
N PHE A 91 -20.18 -9.63 -8.46
CA PHE A 91 -18.89 -10.23 -8.79
C PHE A 91 -18.25 -10.91 -7.57
N LYS A 92 -18.19 -10.23 -6.42
CA LYS A 92 -17.60 -10.79 -5.18
C LYS A 92 -18.32 -12.04 -4.69
N LYS A 93 -19.65 -12.07 -4.79
CA LYS A 93 -20.47 -13.22 -4.36
C LYS A 93 -20.23 -14.48 -5.20
N ASP A 94 -19.97 -14.28 -6.50
CA ASP A 94 -19.83 -15.39 -7.44
C ASP A 94 -18.41 -15.96 -7.50
N LEU A 95 -17.44 -15.33 -6.83
CA LEU A 95 -16.05 -15.78 -6.83
C LEU A 95 -15.90 -17.15 -6.17
N LYS A 96 -15.35 -18.11 -6.92
CA LYS A 96 -15.02 -19.46 -6.42
C LYS A 96 -13.53 -19.55 -6.12
N ASN A 97 -13.17 -20.19 -5.02
CA ASN A 97 -11.78 -20.40 -4.59
C ASN A 97 -11.00 -19.09 -4.40
N VAL A 98 -11.70 -18.04 -3.97
CA VAL A 98 -11.14 -16.75 -3.55
C VAL A 98 -11.76 -16.37 -2.22
N ARG A 99 -10.93 -16.01 -1.27
CA ARG A 99 -11.35 -15.50 0.04
C ARG A 99 -11.62 -14.01 -0.08
N VAL A 100 -12.89 -13.62 0.01
CA VAL A 100 -13.28 -12.21 -0.06
C VAL A 100 -13.29 -11.63 1.35
N LEU A 101 -12.46 -10.62 1.59
CA LEU A 101 -12.33 -9.95 2.87
C LEU A 101 -12.82 -8.51 2.75
N GLU A 102 -13.96 -8.26 3.39
CA GLU A 102 -14.60 -6.96 3.54
C GLU A 102 -15.33 -6.97 4.87
N GLU A 103 -15.13 -5.96 5.70
CA GLU A 103 -15.77 -5.84 7.01
C GLU A 103 -15.96 -4.37 7.37
N ALA A 104 -17.03 -4.07 8.10
CA ALA A 104 -17.41 -2.72 8.51
C ALA A 104 -16.26 -1.95 9.15
N SER A 105 -16.01 -0.75 8.63
CA SER A 105 -14.97 0.20 9.07
C SER A 105 -13.52 -0.23 8.80
N ILE A 106 -13.29 -1.32 8.05
CA ILE A 106 -11.96 -1.81 7.68
C ILE A 106 -11.68 -1.49 6.22
N GLU A 107 -10.47 -1.04 5.92
CA GLU A 107 -10.01 -0.72 4.57
C GLU A 107 -9.22 -1.89 3.95
N GLY A 108 -9.10 -1.89 2.62
CA GLY A 108 -8.33 -2.90 1.88
C GLY A 108 -6.89 -3.04 2.38
N ASP A 109 -6.25 -1.91 2.68
CA ASP A 109 -4.87 -1.86 3.16
C ASP A 109 -4.69 -2.51 4.54
N ASP A 110 -5.70 -2.38 5.42
CA ASP A 110 -5.72 -3.06 6.72
C ASP A 110 -5.72 -4.59 6.55
N TRP A 111 -6.48 -5.07 5.56
CA TRP A 111 -6.51 -6.49 5.21
C TRP A 111 -5.20 -6.97 4.64
N ILE A 112 -4.59 -6.20 3.73
CA ILE A 112 -3.28 -6.53 3.14
C ILE A 112 -2.25 -6.67 4.26
N ALA A 113 -2.15 -5.68 5.14
CA ALA A 113 -1.23 -5.69 6.27
C ALA A 113 -1.43 -6.90 7.18
N TYR A 114 -2.68 -7.21 7.52
CA TYR A 114 -3.00 -8.34 8.38
C TYR A 114 -2.66 -9.70 7.75
N ILE A 115 -3.00 -9.88 6.46
CA ILE A 115 -2.69 -11.14 5.75
C ILE A 115 -1.18 -11.37 5.69
N ILE A 116 -0.41 -10.33 5.39
CA ILE A 116 1.04 -10.39 5.35
C ILE A 116 1.59 -10.82 6.70
N HIS A 117 1.15 -10.16 7.77
CA HIS A 117 1.58 -10.50 9.13
C HIS A 117 1.28 -11.98 9.44
N LYS A 118 0.08 -12.46 9.15
CA LYS A 118 -0.29 -13.86 9.39
C LYS A 118 0.47 -14.85 8.51
N ALA A 119 0.77 -14.49 7.28
CA ALA A 119 1.58 -15.31 6.40
C ALA A 119 3.02 -15.44 6.93
N ASN A 120 3.57 -14.36 7.46
CA ASN A 120 4.92 -14.35 8.01
C ASN A 120 5.06 -15.20 9.27
N GLU A 121 4.07 -15.17 10.17
CA GLU A 121 4.06 -16.03 11.36
C GLU A 121 4.28 -17.52 11.02
N ILE A 122 3.94 -17.92 9.79
CA ILE A 122 4.01 -19.31 9.32
C ILE A 122 4.96 -19.51 8.13
N GLY A 123 5.81 -18.52 7.83
CA GLY A 123 6.80 -18.60 6.76
C GLY A 123 6.21 -18.66 5.35
N GLU A 124 5.00 -18.14 5.12
CA GLU A 124 4.38 -18.03 3.79
C GLU A 124 4.76 -16.71 3.13
N SER A 125 4.97 -16.74 1.82
CA SER A 125 5.18 -15.54 1.00
C SER A 125 3.87 -15.00 0.44
N ASN A 126 3.87 -13.74 0.02
CA ASN A 126 2.70 -13.09 -0.56
C ASN A 126 3.07 -12.39 -1.86
N ILE A 127 2.18 -12.46 -2.86
CA ILE A 127 2.17 -11.57 -4.01
C ILE A 127 0.99 -10.65 -3.85
N ILE A 128 1.22 -9.33 -3.96
CA ILE A 128 0.18 -8.32 -3.85
C ILE A 128 -0.04 -7.65 -5.19
N ILE A 129 -1.29 -7.49 -5.55
CA ILE A 129 -1.70 -6.72 -6.72
C ILE A 129 -2.38 -5.45 -6.21
N SER A 130 -1.61 -4.39 -6.14
CA SER A 130 -2.04 -3.03 -5.80
C SER A 130 -1.11 -2.01 -6.46
N ASN A 131 -1.57 -0.79 -6.64
CA ASN A 131 -0.75 0.34 -7.04
C ASN A 131 -0.74 1.43 -5.94
N ASP A 132 -1.16 1.09 -4.74
CA ASP A 132 -1.14 2.03 -3.63
C ASP A 132 0.28 2.19 -3.08
N TYR A 133 0.70 3.44 -2.95
CA TYR A 133 2.00 3.79 -2.40
C TYR A 133 2.14 3.43 -0.92
N ASP A 134 1.02 3.37 -0.18
CA ASP A 134 1.04 3.05 1.25
C ASP A 134 1.46 1.61 1.51
N ILE A 135 1.22 0.72 0.54
CA ILE A 135 1.68 -0.67 0.61
C ILE A 135 3.21 -0.79 0.60
N LYS A 136 3.94 0.23 0.11
CA LYS A 136 5.41 0.23 0.10
C LYS A 136 6.03 0.09 1.49
N GLN A 137 5.35 0.55 2.53
CA GLN A 137 5.82 0.38 3.92
C GLN A 137 5.83 -1.09 4.40
N LEU A 138 5.14 -1.97 3.69
CA LEU A 138 5.06 -3.40 4.00
C LEU A 138 5.99 -4.26 3.14
N LEU A 139 6.73 -3.68 2.20
CA LEU A 139 7.52 -4.42 1.21
C LEU A 139 8.89 -4.81 1.76
N LYS A 140 9.34 -6.03 1.43
CA LYS A 140 10.74 -6.42 1.50
C LYS A 140 11.43 -6.17 0.16
N TRP A 141 10.80 -6.56 -0.93
CA TRP A 141 11.15 -6.22 -2.30
C TRP A 141 9.92 -6.37 -3.22
N SER A 142 9.93 -5.71 -4.34
CA SER A 142 8.76 -5.58 -5.20
C SER A 142 9.14 -5.60 -6.66
N ILE A 143 8.29 -6.20 -7.49
CA ILE A 143 8.31 -6.05 -8.93
C ILE A 143 7.15 -5.13 -9.31
N ASP A 144 7.49 -3.96 -9.80
CA ASP A 144 6.52 -3.08 -10.45
C ASP A 144 6.85 -3.04 -11.97
N PRO A 145 6.00 -2.86 -12.88
CA PRO A 145 5.30 -1.60 -12.95
C PRO A 145 3.80 -1.69 -12.98
N HIS A 146 3.23 -2.78 -12.94
CA HIS A 146 1.82 -2.73 -13.26
C HIS A 146 0.94 -3.53 -12.32
N TYR A 147 1.42 -3.92 -11.10
CA TYR A 147 0.43 -4.53 -10.21
C TYR A 147 0.88 -5.75 -9.40
N ILE A 148 2.13 -6.16 -9.50
CA ILE A 148 2.59 -7.30 -8.74
C ILE A 148 3.72 -6.85 -7.83
N ASN A 149 3.38 -6.72 -6.55
CA ASN A 149 4.36 -6.54 -5.50
C ASN A 149 4.58 -7.87 -4.83
N ILE A 150 5.80 -8.39 -4.89
CA ILE A 150 6.17 -9.59 -4.17
C ILE A 150 6.68 -9.16 -2.82
N MET A 151 5.95 -9.54 -1.80
CA MET A 151 6.31 -9.24 -0.43
C MET A 151 6.77 -10.51 0.25
N THR A 152 7.98 -10.47 0.71
CA THR A 152 8.42 -11.38 1.76
C THR A 152 8.74 -10.51 2.94
N ASN A 153 8.23 -10.85 4.06
CA ASN A 153 8.30 -10.01 5.19
C ASN A 153 9.39 -10.45 6.12
N GLU A 154 10.11 -9.57 6.70
CA GLU A 154 10.54 -9.78 8.08
C GLU A 154 11.06 -8.50 8.73
N THR A 155 11.44 -7.50 7.98
CA THR A 155 11.96 -6.25 8.54
C THR A 155 11.71 -5.11 7.58
N PHE A 156 11.56 -3.90 8.10
CA PHE A 156 11.52 -2.65 7.35
C PHE A 156 12.91 -2.33 6.74
N ASN A 157 13.50 -3.31 6.07
CA ASN A 157 14.79 -3.15 5.41
C ASN A 157 14.64 -2.52 4.03
N GLN A 158 15.75 -2.08 3.47
CA GLN A 158 15.78 -1.54 2.12
C GLN A 158 15.20 -2.53 1.12
N THR A 159 14.24 -2.05 0.34
CA THR A 159 13.57 -2.80 -0.71
C THR A 159 13.96 -2.24 -2.06
N LYS A 160 14.12 -3.10 -3.05
CA LYS A 160 14.33 -2.71 -4.44
C LYS A 160 13.08 -3.01 -5.24
N ILE A 161 12.62 -2.04 -6.01
CA ILE A 161 11.55 -2.21 -7.00
C ILE A 161 12.21 -2.41 -8.35
N PHE A 162 11.78 -3.43 -9.05
CA PHE A 162 12.23 -3.77 -10.38
C PHE A 162 11.11 -3.48 -11.38
N PHE A 163 11.43 -2.70 -12.40
CA PHE A 163 10.49 -2.29 -13.44
C PHE A 163 10.92 -2.95 -14.76
N PRO A 164 10.43 -4.15 -15.12
CA PRO A 164 10.74 -4.74 -16.42
C PRO A 164 10.04 -3.93 -17.53
N GLU A 165 10.79 -3.52 -18.53
CA GLU A 165 10.27 -2.71 -19.65
C GLU A 165 9.17 -3.44 -20.44
N ASN A 166 9.15 -4.75 -20.41
CA ASN A 166 8.13 -5.55 -21.07
C ASN A 166 7.52 -6.59 -20.13
N TYR A 167 6.61 -6.11 -19.33
CA TYR A 167 5.95 -6.88 -18.29
C TYR A 167 5.21 -8.12 -18.81
N GLN A 168 4.58 -8.06 -19.99
CA GLN A 168 3.87 -9.19 -20.54
C GLN A 168 4.81 -10.34 -20.95
N ILE A 169 5.99 -9.98 -21.48
CA ILE A 169 7.03 -10.98 -21.79
C ILE A 169 7.56 -11.59 -20.50
N PHE A 170 7.75 -10.77 -19.47
CA PHE A 170 8.16 -11.24 -18.14
C PHE A 170 7.17 -12.26 -17.58
N LEU A 171 5.88 -11.93 -17.54
CA LEU A 171 4.84 -12.84 -17.06
C LEU A 171 4.78 -14.15 -17.86
N ASN A 172 4.92 -14.08 -19.17
CA ASN A 172 4.92 -15.27 -20.01
C ASN A 172 6.14 -16.16 -19.74
N LYS A 173 7.30 -15.57 -19.48
CA LYS A 173 8.50 -16.30 -19.10
C LYS A 173 8.41 -16.87 -17.69
N LEU A 174 7.82 -16.16 -16.72
CA LEU A 174 7.55 -16.68 -15.40
C LEU A 174 6.73 -17.98 -15.42
N LYS A 175 5.76 -18.07 -16.34
CA LYS A 175 4.94 -19.29 -16.51
C LYS A 175 5.73 -20.51 -16.99
N SER A 176 6.87 -20.31 -17.63
CA SER A 176 7.73 -21.39 -18.13
C SER A 176 8.77 -21.87 -17.10
N PHE A 177 8.88 -21.22 -15.96
CA PHE A 177 9.78 -21.62 -14.87
C PHE A 177 9.09 -22.59 -13.92
N ASN A 178 9.89 -23.48 -13.34
CA ASN A 178 9.43 -24.30 -12.22
C ASN A 178 9.13 -23.38 -11.02
N ASN A 179 7.97 -23.58 -10.45
CA ASN A 179 7.37 -22.67 -9.48
C ASN A 179 8.20 -22.44 -8.21
N ASP A 180 9.08 -23.38 -7.84
CA ASP A 180 9.90 -23.28 -6.65
C ASP A 180 11.08 -22.29 -6.80
N ASP A 181 11.52 -22.03 -8.03
CA ASP A 181 12.72 -21.21 -8.28
C ASP A 181 12.46 -19.70 -8.12
N ILE A 182 11.24 -19.23 -8.37
CA ILE A 182 10.91 -17.78 -8.33
C ILE A 182 10.70 -17.28 -6.90
N PHE A 183 10.11 -18.11 -6.07
CA PHE A 183 9.72 -17.76 -4.69
C PHE A 183 10.72 -18.26 -3.64
N SER A 184 11.74 -18.99 -4.07
CA SER A 184 12.94 -19.27 -3.28
C SER A 184 13.96 -18.13 -3.31
N LEU A 185 13.66 -17.03 -4.05
CA LEU A 185 14.52 -15.86 -4.14
C LEU A 185 14.63 -15.21 -2.75
N ASN A 186 15.76 -15.41 -2.11
CA ASN A 186 15.98 -14.94 -0.74
C ASN A 186 16.54 -13.52 -0.69
N ASP A 187 17.08 -13.02 -1.82
CA ASP A 187 17.64 -11.69 -1.90
C ASP A 187 17.43 -11.01 -3.27
N ASN A 188 17.82 -9.75 -3.33
CA ASN A 188 17.74 -8.94 -4.54
C ASN A 188 18.64 -9.44 -5.67
N ASN A 189 19.74 -10.13 -5.37
CA ASN A 189 20.68 -10.62 -6.35
C ASN A 189 20.11 -11.81 -7.10
N ASP A 190 19.43 -12.70 -6.40
CA ASP A 190 18.71 -13.82 -7.02
C ASP A 190 17.68 -13.31 -8.01
N PHE A 191 16.94 -12.25 -7.64
CA PHE A 191 15.96 -11.66 -8.53
C PHE A 191 16.58 -10.95 -9.74
N ILE A 192 17.69 -10.23 -9.56
CA ILE A 192 18.47 -9.63 -10.65
C ILE A 192 18.97 -10.73 -11.61
N ASN A 193 19.50 -11.82 -11.07
CA ASN A 193 19.96 -12.94 -11.86
C ASN A 193 18.82 -13.55 -12.68
N LEU A 194 17.62 -13.68 -12.08
CA LEU A 194 16.43 -14.14 -12.79
C LEU A 194 16.07 -13.21 -13.96
N LEU A 195 16.03 -11.90 -13.74
CA LEU A 195 15.75 -10.93 -14.79
C LEU A 195 16.80 -10.96 -15.91
N ASN A 196 18.09 -11.09 -15.55
CA ASN A 196 19.19 -11.20 -16.50
C ASN A 196 19.07 -12.49 -17.33
N ASN A 197 18.72 -13.61 -16.71
CA ASN A 197 18.49 -14.88 -17.40
C ASN A 197 17.36 -14.78 -18.43
N PHE A 198 16.39 -13.90 -18.20
CA PHE A 198 15.33 -13.62 -19.17
C PHE A 198 15.74 -12.61 -20.25
N SER A 199 16.92 -12.03 -20.18
CA SER A 199 17.34 -10.93 -21.05
C SER A 199 16.37 -9.76 -21.06
N LEU A 200 15.78 -9.45 -19.88
CA LEU A 200 14.84 -8.36 -19.72
C LEU A 200 15.57 -7.08 -19.32
N LYS A 201 15.23 -6.01 -19.99
CA LYS A 201 15.61 -4.68 -19.51
C LYS A 201 14.74 -4.30 -18.32
N TYR A 202 15.34 -3.71 -17.31
CA TYR A 202 14.67 -3.29 -16.09
C TYR A 202 15.34 -2.05 -15.50
N THR A 203 14.57 -1.28 -14.75
CA THR A 203 15.08 -0.25 -13.83
C THR A 203 14.95 -0.74 -12.39
N ILE A 204 15.86 -0.29 -11.53
CA ILE A 204 15.85 -0.62 -10.11
C ILE A 204 15.64 0.68 -9.33
N GLU A 205 14.62 0.70 -8.50
CA GLU A 205 14.42 1.74 -7.49
C GLU A 205 14.64 1.12 -6.10
N SER A 206 15.57 1.70 -5.33
CA SER A 206 15.73 1.30 -3.93
C SER A 206 14.67 1.99 -3.08
N ILE A 207 13.87 1.20 -2.36
CA ILE A 207 12.89 1.70 -1.42
C ILE A 207 13.29 1.26 -0.02
N ASN A 208 13.33 2.23 0.88
CA ASN A 208 13.33 1.96 2.30
C ASN A 208 11.88 2.09 2.81
N PRO A 209 11.25 0.99 3.26
CA PRO A 209 9.87 1.01 3.74
C PRO A 209 9.63 1.99 4.90
N VAL A 210 10.60 2.10 5.82
CA VAL A 210 10.55 3.07 6.93
C VAL A 210 10.59 4.50 6.40
N HIS A 211 11.48 4.79 5.46
CA HIS A 211 11.52 6.11 4.82
C HIS A 211 10.22 6.42 4.09
N SER A 212 9.64 5.44 3.38
CA SER A 212 8.37 5.62 2.67
C SER A 212 7.23 5.99 3.62
N LEU A 213 7.16 5.33 4.77
CA LEU A 213 6.22 5.66 5.84
C LEU A 213 6.48 7.07 6.39
N LEU A 214 7.72 7.38 6.77
CA LEU A 214 8.05 8.66 7.38
C LEU A 214 7.90 9.85 6.43
N LEU A 215 8.17 9.68 5.14
CA LEU A 215 7.89 10.70 4.13
C LEU A 215 6.43 11.13 4.18
N LYS A 216 5.50 10.18 4.22
CA LYS A 216 4.07 10.46 4.33
C LYS A 216 3.68 11.05 5.68
N ILE A 217 4.26 10.58 6.77
CA ILE A 217 4.00 11.14 8.11
C ILE A 217 4.40 12.62 8.16
N ILE A 218 5.53 12.98 7.55
CA ILE A 218 6.04 14.36 7.52
C ILE A 218 5.26 15.21 6.51
N SER A 219 5.08 14.75 5.28
CA SER A 219 4.43 15.53 4.22
C SER A 219 2.90 15.56 4.32
N GLY A 220 2.30 14.58 4.99
CA GLY A 220 0.88 14.29 4.93
C GLY A 220 0.48 13.61 3.62
N ASP A 221 -0.82 13.36 3.45
CA ASP A 221 -1.39 12.82 2.22
C ASP A 221 -2.59 13.62 1.77
N LYS A 222 -2.42 14.33 0.64
CA LYS A 222 -3.50 15.16 0.09
C LYS A 222 -4.66 14.34 -0.44
N SER A 223 -4.42 13.11 -0.93
CA SER A 223 -5.46 12.25 -1.46
C SER A 223 -6.41 11.78 -0.35
N ASP A 224 -5.88 11.62 0.84
CA ASP A 224 -6.60 11.18 2.05
C ASP A 224 -6.94 12.32 3.01
N ASN A 225 -6.65 13.56 2.58
CA ASN A 225 -6.88 14.75 3.39
C ASN A 225 -6.11 14.77 4.72
N ILE A 226 -4.94 14.11 4.74
CA ILE A 226 -4.04 14.10 5.89
C ILE A 226 -3.11 15.31 5.79
N PRO A 227 -3.08 16.19 6.79
CA PRO A 227 -2.27 17.40 6.75
C PRO A 227 -0.78 17.10 6.87
N SER A 228 0.06 17.98 6.32
CA SER A 228 1.48 17.97 6.63
C SER A 228 1.70 18.19 8.13
N SER A 229 2.73 17.56 8.69
CA SER A 229 3.13 17.69 10.10
C SER A 229 3.39 19.15 10.53
N TYR A 230 3.77 20.01 9.58
CA TYR A 230 3.91 21.44 9.78
C TYR A 230 3.40 22.21 8.56
N SER A 231 2.59 23.24 8.80
CA SER A 231 2.12 24.14 7.75
C SER A 231 1.98 25.59 8.25
N VAL A 232 2.20 26.53 7.35
CA VAL A 232 2.00 27.96 7.59
C VAL A 232 1.02 28.55 6.59
N LYS A 233 0.21 29.51 7.04
CA LYS A 233 -0.63 30.31 6.16
C LYS A 233 0.23 31.35 5.45
N LYS A 234 0.33 31.27 4.12
CA LYS A 234 1.02 32.28 3.31
C LYS A 234 0.14 32.67 2.14
N ASN A 235 -0.17 33.96 2.00
CA ASN A 235 -1.06 34.48 0.94
C ASN A 235 -2.43 33.75 0.91
N GLY A 236 -3.04 33.52 2.06
CA GLY A 236 -4.34 32.84 2.18
C GLY A 236 -4.34 31.33 1.95
N ARG A 237 -3.20 30.73 1.62
CA ARG A 237 -3.07 29.28 1.37
C ARG A 237 -2.20 28.62 2.45
N ASN A 238 -2.60 27.43 2.89
CA ASN A 238 -1.74 26.60 3.75
C ASN A 238 -0.60 26.03 2.91
N ARG A 239 0.63 26.26 3.35
CA ARG A 239 1.85 25.69 2.77
C ARG A 239 2.48 24.75 3.79
N GLY A 240 2.38 23.48 3.54
CA GLY A 240 3.01 22.41 4.35
C GLY A 240 4.39 22.02 3.84
N ILE A 241 4.95 21.00 4.47
CA ILE A 241 6.13 20.30 4.01
C ILE A 241 5.66 19.37 2.88
N GLY A 242 6.21 19.53 1.70
CA GLY A 242 5.98 18.57 0.60
C GLY A 242 7.06 17.49 0.56
N ASP A 243 6.94 16.53 -0.35
CA ASP A 243 7.80 15.34 -0.43
C ASP A 243 9.30 15.66 -0.46
N LYS A 244 9.71 16.64 -1.27
CA LYS A 244 11.12 17.10 -1.30
C LYS A 244 11.60 17.65 0.05
N GLY A 245 10.71 18.33 0.76
CA GLY A 245 11.02 18.86 2.10
C GLY A 245 11.11 17.73 3.13
N ALA A 246 10.21 16.78 3.07
CA ALA A 246 10.22 15.58 3.92
C ALA A 246 11.48 14.75 3.67
N GLN A 247 11.85 14.52 2.40
CA GLN A 247 13.08 13.84 2.03
C GLN A 247 14.32 14.53 2.63
N SER A 248 14.41 15.87 2.49
CA SER A 248 15.52 16.62 3.07
C SER A 248 15.58 16.58 4.61
N ILE A 249 14.44 16.43 5.27
CA ILE A 249 14.39 16.26 6.74
C ILE A 249 14.94 14.87 7.11
N LEU A 250 14.53 13.82 6.43
CA LEU A 250 15.03 12.46 6.68
C LEU A 250 16.52 12.32 6.39
N GLU A 251 17.02 12.96 5.33
CA GLU A 251 18.47 13.03 5.04
C GLU A 251 19.24 13.71 6.17
N SER A 252 18.69 14.79 6.74
CA SER A 252 19.31 15.44 7.89
C SER A 252 19.29 14.57 9.13
N TYR A 253 18.16 13.87 9.38
CA TYR A 253 18.09 12.90 10.47
C TYR A 253 19.17 11.83 10.36
N VAL A 254 19.31 11.21 9.20
CA VAL A 254 20.32 10.16 8.96
C VAL A 254 21.75 10.70 9.16
N ASN A 255 22.01 11.92 8.73
CA ASN A 255 23.33 12.55 8.91
C ASN A 255 23.65 12.85 10.37
N GLU A 256 22.66 13.15 11.20
CA GLU A 256 22.85 13.55 12.59
C GLU A 256 22.77 12.37 13.57
N PHE A 257 21.80 11.47 13.35
CA PHE A 257 21.47 10.39 14.28
C PHE A 257 21.79 8.99 13.73
N GLY A 258 22.13 8.87 12.44
CA GLY A 258 22.40 7.59 11.81
C GLY A 258 21.16 6.90 11.23
N GLU A 259 21.17 5.57 11.22
CA GLU A 259 20.07 4.80 10.64
C GLU A 259 18.75 5.00 11.40
N ILE A 260 17.66 5.17 10.66
CA ILE A 260 16.32 5.40 11.22
C ILE A 260 15.73 4.09 11.76
N SER A 261 15.38 4.08 13.04
CA SER A 261 14.60 3.01 13.66
C SER A 261 13.23 3.51 14.08
N MET A 262 12.18 2.76 13.73
CA MET A 262 10.82 3.07 14.20
C MET A 262 10.62 2.73 15.69
N ASP A 263 11.56 2.01 16.29
CA ASP A 263 11.54 1.68 17.72
C ASP A 263 12.31 2.72 18.57
N ASP A 264 12.89 3.73 17.92
CA ASP A 264 13.54 4.85 18.62
C ASP A 264 12.47 5.73 19.27
N PRO A 265 12.43 5.85 20.61
CA PRO A 265 11.43 6.65 21.32
C PRO A 265 11.53 8.16 21.00
N ASP A 266 12.71 8.62 20.61
CA ASP A 266 12.98 10.02 20.33
C ASP A 266 12.83 10.38 18.84
N LEU A 267 12.50 9.41 17.99
CA LEU A 267 12.40 9.58 16.53
C LEU A 267 11.55 10.79 16.13
N LEU A 268 10.33 10.91 16.66
CA LEU A 268 9.41 11.99 16.26
C LEU A 268 9.83 13.34 16.82
N ILE A 269 10.43 13.38 18.00
CA ILE A 269 10.98 14.60 18.61
C ILE A 269 12.17 15.10 17.79
N ASN A 270 13.09 14.22 17.44
CA ASN A 270 14.25 14.54 16.63
C ASN A 270 13.85 15.06 15.24
N ILE A 271 12.85 14.41 14.61
CA ILE A 271 12.27 14.90 13.34
C ILE A 271 11.67 16.29 13.51
N ALA A 272 10.94 16.54 14.60
CA ALA A 272 10.33 17.85 14.87
C ALA A 272 11.38 18.94 15.11
N ASP A 273 12.47 18.63 15.80
CA ASP A 273 13.62 19.55 15.98
C ASP A 273 14.24 19.94 14.62
N ILE A 274 14.52 18.96 13.77
CA ILE A 274 15.03 19.20 12.42
C ILE A 274 14.06 20.04 11.59
N ILE A 275 12.76 19.82 11.72
CA ILE A 275 11.73 20.67 11.07
C ILE A 275 11.86 22.11 11.56
N CYS A 276 11.97 22.33 12.88
CA CYS A 276 12.12 23.65 13.47
C CYS A 276 13.36 24.37 12.93
N GLU A 277 14.50 23.70 12.86
CA GLU A 277 15.73 24.26 12.35
C GLU A 277 15.63 24.63 10.86
N LYS A 278 15.16 23.71 10.02
CA LYS A 278 15.03 23.94 8.57
C LYS A 278 13.99 25.00 8.23
N LYS A 279 12.93 25.13 9.03
CA LYS A 279 11.90 26.16 8.83
C LYS A 279 12.20 27.46 9.55
N LYS A 280 13.28 27.52 10.36
CA LYS A 280 13.67 28.68 11.19
C LYS A 280 12.54 29.16 12.11
N ILE A 281 11.92 28.21 12.80
CA ILE A 281 10.84 28.45 13.77
C ILE A 281 11.30 28.13 15.18
N GLY A 282 10.65 28.77 16.17
CA GLY A 282 11.03 28.59 17.58
C GLY A 282 10.74 27.16 18.07
N LYS A 283 11.56 26.70 19.01
CA LYS A 283 11.41 25.37 19.64
C LYS A 283 10.07 25.18 20.37
N SER A 284 9.36 26.27 20.70
CA SER A 284 7.99 26.20 21.22
C SER A 284 6.98 25.57 20.26
N SER A 285 7.35 25.35 18.99
CA SER A 285 6.50 24.68 18.01
C SER A 285 6.69 23.17 17.98
N ILE A 286 7.67 22.61 18.69
CA ILE A 286 8.02 21.19 18.67
C ILE A 286 6.82 20.34 19.08
N ASP A 287 6.19 20.62 20.18
CA ASP A 287 5.06 19.82 20.71
C ASP A 287 3.93 19.70 19.67
N GLY A 288 3.55 20.83 19.05
CA GLY A 288 2.51 20.83 18.02
C GLY A 288 2.92 20.07 16.73
N ILE A 289 4.22 20.05 16.39
CA ILE A 289 4.72 19.25 15.26
C ILE A 289 4.71 17.77 15.63
N VAL A 290 5.12 17.41 16.83
CA VAL A 290 5.09 16.03 17.34
C VAL A 290 3.67 15.50 17.38
N GLU A 291 2.70 16.29 17.87
CA GLU A 291 1.29 15.91 17.86
C GLU A 291 0.78 15.61 16.44
N ASN A 292 1.14 16.44 15.46
CA ASN A 292 0.77 16.20 14.06
C ASN A 292 1.47 14.96 13.47
N LEU A 293 2.75 14.73 13.79
CA LEU A 293 3.48 13.52 13.38
C LEU A 293 2.84 12.26 13.98
N GLN A 294 2.46 12.31 15.26
CA GLN A 294 1.77 11.21 15.95
C GLN A 294 0.39 10.94 15.36
N LEU A 295 -0.37 12.00 15.06
CA LEU A 295 -1.66 11.86 14.38
C LEU A 295 -1.49 11.19 13.01
N ASN A 296 -0.56 11.69 12.19
CA ASN A 296 -0.30 11.12 10.87
C ASN A 296 0.17 9.66 10.97
N LEU A 297 1.05 9.34 11.92
CA LEU A 297 1.49 7.98 12.21
C LEU A 297 0.31 7.07 12.55
N SER A 298 -0.59 7.51 13.42
CA SER A 298 -1.76 6.72 13.84
C SER A 298 -2.76 6.42 12.70
N ILE A 299 -2.69 7.16 11.59
CA ILE A 299 -3.57 7.02 10.43
C ILE A 299 -2.90 6.23 9.31
N ILE A 300 -1.60 6.47 9.07
CA ILE A 300 -0.87 5.97 7.89
C ILE A 300 -0.18 4.64 8.17
N ASP A 301 0.23 4.39 9.41
CA ASP A 301 0.98 3.19 9.77
C ASP A 301 0.13 1.92 9.62
N LEU A 302 0.62 0.98 8.81
CA LEU A 302 -0.03 -0.31 8.55
C LEU A 302 0.54 -1.45 9.41
N ARG A 303 1.46 -1.17 10.34
CA ARG A 303 1.92 -2.18 11.29
C ARG A 303 0.79 -2.49 12.29
N LEU A 304 0.57 -3.78 12.57
CA LEU A 304 -0.61 -4.20 13.35
C LEU A 304 -0.69 -3.60 14.76
N HIS A 305 0.44 -3.28 15.38
CA HIS A 305 0.43 -2.64 16.71
C HIS A 305 -0.14 -1.20 16.69
N SER A 306 -0.20 -0.57 15.52
CA SER A 306 -0.80 0.76 15.32
C SER A 306 -2.33 0.70 15.20
N PHE A 307 -2.91 -0.49 15.02
CA PHE A 307 -4.35 -0.66 14.85
C PHE A 307 -5.08 -0.66 16.20
N PRO A 308 -6.25 -0.03 16.30
CA PRO A 308 -7.08 -0.15 17.49
C PRO A 308 -7.43 -1.62 17.78
N GLU A 309 -7.42 -2.00 19.05
CA GLU A 309 -7.64 -3.39 19.48
C GLU A 309 -8.97 -3.96 19.00
N ASN A 310 -10.04 -3.17 19.03
CA ASN A 310 -11.34 -3.56 18.53
C ASN A 310 -11.36 -3.78 17.01
N ILE A 311 -10.51 -3.11 16.25
CA ILE A 311 -10.33 -3.31 14.81
C ILE A 311 -9.59 -4.60 14.55
N LEU A 312 -8.47 -4.84 15.24
CA LEU A 312 -7.74 -6.11 15.16
C LEU A 312 -8.62 -7.31 15.49
N SER A 313 -9.45 -7.18 16.52
CA SER A 313 -10.41 -8.24 16.89
C SER A 313 -11.41 -8.54 15.78
N LYS A 314 -11.98 -7.52 15.13
CA LYS A 314 -12.88 -7.68 13.98
C LYS A 314 -12.18 -8.37 12.80
N ILE A 315 -10.97 -7.89 12.44
CA ILE A 315 -10.16 -8.44 11.36
C ILE A 315 -9.88 -9.93 11.62
N ASN A 316 -9.40 -10.25 12.83
CA ASN A 316 -9.06 -11.61 13.22
C ASN A 316 -10.27 -12.55 13.16
N ASN A 317 -11.42 -12.12 13.68
CA ASN A 317 -12.64 -12.90 13.64
C ASN A 317 -13.12 -13.17 12.21
N LYS A 318 -13.12 -12.15 11.36
CA LYS A 318 -13.51 -12.31 9.96
C LYS A 318 -12.54 -13.21 9.20
N TYR A 319 -11.22 -13.01 9.39
CA TYR A 319 -10.18 -13.80 8.71
C TYR A 319 -10.25 -15.31 9.03
N LYS A 320 -10.62 -15.67 10.26
CA LYS A 320 -10.77 -17.08 10.67
C LYS A 320 -11.98 -17.76 10.05
N ASN A 321 -13.01 -17.00 9.66
CA ASN A 321 -14.27 -17.51 9.15
C ASN A 321 -14.36 -17.55 7.62
N VAL A 322 -13.32 -17.17 6.92
CA VAL A 322 -13.19 -17.14 5.46
C VAL A 322 -12.06 -18.08 5.01
#